data_45ffd81ea0b0a860bb47b55bbae0446d
#
_entry.id   45ffd81ea0b0a860bb47b55bbae0446d
#
_cell.length_a   1.000
_cell.length_b   1.000
_cell.length_c   1.000
_cell.angle_alpha   90.00
_cell.angle_beta   90.00
_cell.angle_gamma   90.00
#
_symmetry.space_group_name_H-M   'P 1'
#
loop_
_entity.id
_entity.type
_entity.pdbx_description
1 polymer ?
#
loop_
_entity_poly.entity_id
_entity_poly.type
_entity_poly.pdbx_seq_one_letter_code
_entity_poly.pdbx_strand_id
1 'polypeptide(L)'
;MRVLEQKGRLYLSGYFPKKSGETGTQQYKVTLQLEDTPAGRKEAERYLKKAEKQLKANQWNWDEWKINKSATDNSGSDAPITWQVAIRKLHRKKVTFGRCAETSWHVNYMGTLKLMPMEEVVTTEAIEAQLTRYVRDTYTYKKLYYLLKDISTLSGVPFPEVGIPLYSRSTSVYEIPDDQLIIDWVLNSPEPYRWYFGMMAAYGLRPHEIDECKMVESNDLLLVQVPDKTKTGYRTVIPCSEDWPTLFRLTERTTRPESGRDPDRNDTTSVWLNRMRSKQKIAYKPYMLRHAYAARLWREGGSELTIDTAAKLMGHSVKEHMETYRRWIDPNQIAVAAVEAIRRNKAKKLEAAERSLAGAKV
;
A
#
# COMPACT_ATOMS: atom_id res chain seq x y z
N MET A 1 6.57 -33.24 -3.31
CA MET A 1 6.95 -32.24 -4.32
C MET A 1 8.09 -31.39 -3.76
N ARG A 2 8.98 -30.83 -4.59
CA ARG A 2 10.10 -30.00 -4.15
C ARG A 2 10.45 -28.95 -5.19
N VAL A 3 11.07 -27.87 -4.73
CA VAL A 3 11.72 -26.89 -5.61
C VAL A 3 13.06 -27.47 -6.07
N LEU A 4 13.34 -27.41 -7.36
CA LEU A 4 14.58 -27.86 -7.98
C LEU A 4 15.23 -26.68 -8.69
N GLU A 5 16.54 -26.51 -8.50
CA GLU A 5 17.35 -25.58 -9.29
C GLU A 5 17.97 -26.32 -10.49
N GLN A 6 17.95 -25.69 -11.65
CA GLN A 6 18.69 -26.15 -12.83
C GLN A 6 19.13 -24.97 -13.69
N LYS A 7 20.42 -24.84 -13.89
CA LYS A 7 21.05 -23.76 -14.68
C LYS A 7 20.61 -22.33 -14.23
N GLY A 8 20.60 -22.10 -12.92
CA GLY A 8 20.23 -20.80 -12.33
C GLY A 8 18.73 -20.50 -12.35
N ARG A 9 17.88 -21.48 -12.70
CA ARG A 9 16.41 -21.32 -12.72
C ARG A 9 15.73 -22.31 -11.80
N LEU A 10 14.59 -21.91 -11.25
CA LEU A 10 13.81 -22.69 -10.31
C LEU A 10 12.61 -23.39 -10.97
N TYR A 11 12.38 -24.63 -10.56
CA TYR A 11 11.31 -25.52 -11.05
C TYR A 11 10.59 -26.17 -9.89
N LEU A 12 9.30 -26.52 -10.06
CA LEU A 12 8.64 -27.53 -9.22
C LEU A 12 8.85 -28.90 -9.81
N SER A 13 9.34 -29.84 -9.02
CA SER A 13 9.51 -31.24 -9.42
C SER A 13 8.68 -32.11 -8.51
N GLY A 14 7.86 -32.99 -9.10
CA GLY A 14 6.99 -33.89 -8.34
C GLY A 14 6.08 -34.70 -9.25
N TYR A 15 5.16 -35.43 -8.62
CA TYR A 15 4.12 -36.18 -9.31
C TYR A 15 2.88 -35.30 -9.48
N PHE A 16 2.41 -35.16 -10.71
CA PHE A 16 1.24 -34.38 -11.11
C PHE A 16 0.30 -35.22 -11.93
N PRO A 17 -0.99 -34.90 -12.04
CA PRO A 17 -1.91 -35.56 -12.95
C PRO A 17 -1.37 -35.61 -14.37
N LYS A 18 -1.61 -36.68 -15.08
CA LYS A 18 -1.15 -36.87 -16.47
C LYS A 18 -1.71 -35.76 -17.37
N LYS A 19 -0.87 -35.24 -18.26
CA LYS A 19 -1.28 -34.19 -19.24
C LYS A 19 -2.23 -34.75 -20.31
N SER A 20 -2.25 -36.05 -20.52
CA SER A 20 -3.14 -36.73 -21.45
C SER A 20 -4.61 -36.77 -21.01
N GLY A 21 -4.92 -36.35 -19.78
CA GLY A 21 -6.25 -36.46 -19.19
C GLY A 21 -6.59 -37.87 -18.66
N GLU A 22 -5.69 -38.85 -18.82
CA GLU A 22 -5.84 -40.18 -18.24
C GLU A 22 -5.75 -40.14 -16.70
N THR A 23 -6.39 -41.08 -16.05
CA THR A 23 -6.29 -41.26 -14.60
C THR A 23 -4.86 -41.62 -14.17
N GLY A 24 -4.41 -41.06 -13.06
CA GLY A 24 -3.10 -41.32 -12.47
C GLY A 24 -2.16 -40.10 -12.50
N THR A 25 -0.99 -40.29 -11.91
CA THR A 25 0.04 -39.24 -11.79
C THR A 25 1.34 -39.65 -12.49
N GLN A 26 2.08 -38.70 -12.96
CA GLN A 26 3.39 -38.88 -13.58
C GLN A 26 4.34 -37.79 -13.06
N GLN A 27 5.63 -38.07 -13.05
CA GLN A 27 6.64 -37.10 -12.66
C GLN A 27 6.83 -36.03 -13.72
N TYR A 28 6.67 -34.77 -13.34
CA TYR A 28 6.90 -33.64 -14.22
C TYR A 28 7.80 -32.61 -13.53
N LYS A 29 8.46 -31.81 -14.36
CA LYS A 29 9.09 -30.55 -13.96
C LYS A 29 8.26 -29.39 -14.49
N VAL A 30 7.78 -28.54 -13.59
CA VAL A 30 7.03 -27.31 -13.92
C VAL A 30 7.97 -26.14 -13.74
N THR A 31 8.23 -25.39 -14.82
CA THR A 31 9.09 -24.19 -14.75
C THR A 31 8.38 -23.09 -13.99
N LEU A 32 9.10 -22.38 -13.13
CA LEU A 32 8.56 -21.22 -12.38
C LEU A 32 8.98 -19.88 -13.03
N GLN A 33 9.89 -19.92 -14.02
CA GLN A 33 10.52 -18.73 -14.61
C GLN A 33 11.17 -17.80 -13.56
N LEU A 34 11.58 -18.35 -12.44
CA LEU A 34 12.27 -17.64 -11.37
C LEU A 34 13.76 -17.95 -11.46
N GLU A 35 14.59 -16.94 -11.26
CA GLU A 35 16.03 -17.10 -11.08
C GLU A 35 16.35 -17.60 -9.68
N ASP A 36 17.45 -18.34 -9.53
CA ASP A 36 17.91 -18.83 -8.23
C ASP A 36 18.55 -17.72 -7.40
N THR A 37 17.70 -16.88 -6.84
CA THR A 37 18.05 -15.80 -5.93
C THR A 37 17.29 -16.01 -4.59
N PRO A 38 17.71 -15.38 -3.48
CA PRO A 38 16.97 -15.48 -2.22
C PRO A 38 15.48 -15.09 -2.37
N ALA A 39 15.21 -14.05 -3.16
CA ALA A 39 13.84 -13.64 -3.47
C ALA A 39 13.09 -14.67 -4.33
N GLY A 40 13.77 -15.21 -5.37
CA GLY A 40 13.22 -16.25 -6.23
C GLY A 40 12.92 -17.54 -5.47
N ARG A 41 13.79 -17.97 -4.55
CA ARG A 41 13.53 -19.15 -3.68
C ARG A 41 12.32 -18.95 -2.78
N LYS A 42 12.19 -17.80 -2.15
CA LYS A 42 11.02 -17.46 -1.32
C LYS A 42 9.71 -17.51 -2.12
N GLU A 43 9.75 -17.03 -3.36
CA GLU A 43 8.59 -17.08 -4.25
C GLU A 43 8.31 -18.51 -4.75
N ALA A 44 9.35 -19.30 -5.03
CA ALA A 44 9.21 -20.71 -5.41
C ALA A 44 8.55 -21.54 -4.29
N GLU A 45 8.83 -21.25 -3.03
CA GLU A 45 8.14 -21.86 -1.89
C GLU A 45 6.64 -21.56 -1.85
N ARG A 46 6.25 -20.35 -2.23
CA ARG A 46 4.83 -19.98 -2.37
C ARG A 46 4.14 -20.79 -3.45
N TYR A 47 4.80 -20.93 -4.61
CA TYR A 47 4.29 -21.80 -5.68
C TYR A 47 4.21 -23.25 -5.25
N LEU A 48 5.18 -23.74 -4.51
CA LEU A 48 5.16 -25.10 -3.95
C LEU A 48 3.91 -25.32 -3.08
N LYS A 49 3.65 -24.43 -2.11
CA LYS A 49 2.47 -24.49 -1.24
C LYS A 49 1.16 -24.41 -2.03
N LYS A 50 1.09 -23.54 -3.06
CA LYS A 50 -0.08 -23.44 -3.94
C LYS A 50 -0.33 -24.74 -4.70
N ALA A 51 0.72 -25.32 -5.28
CA ALA A 51 0.66 -26.56 -6.01
C ALA A 51 0.20 -27.74 -5.12
N GLU A 52 0.75 -27.83 -3.91
CA GLU A 52 0.35 -28.85 -2.93
C GLU A 52 -1.12 -28.72 -2.53
N LYS A 53 -1.60 -27.49 -2.33
CA LYS A 53 -3.02 -27.23 -2.01
C LYS A 53 -3.93 -27.68 -3.15
N GLN A 54 -3.59 -27.35 -4.40
CA GLN A 54 -4.39 -27.76 -5.58
C GLN A 54 -4.40 -29.26 -5.79
N LEU A 55 -3.27 -29.93 -5.60
CA LEU A 55 -3.20 -31.40 -5.72
C LEU A 55 -4.00 -32.11 -4.62
N LYS A 56 -3.91 -31.62 -3.36
CA LYS A 56 -4.72 -32.15 -2.25
C LYS A 56 -6.21 -31.96 -2.46
N ALA A 57 -6.61 -30.85 -3.07
CA ALA A 57 -8.02 -30.54 -3.38
C ALA A 57 -8.51 -31.22 -4.68
N ASN A 58 -7.68 -31.98 -5.37
CA ASN A 58 -7.94 -32.54 -6.69
C ASN A 58 -8.37 -31.53 -7.76
N GLN A 59 -7.83 -30.30 -7.64
CA GLN A 59 -8.14 -29.12 -8.47
C GLN A 59 -6.96 -28.71 -9.37
N TRP A 60 -6.06 -29.65 -9.66
CA TRP A 60 -4.92 -29.38 -10.53
C TRP A 60 -5.36 -29.07 -11.95
N ASN A 61 -4.92 -27.95 -12.49
CA ASN A 61 -5.18 -27.54 -13.87
C ASN A 61 -3.85 -27.19 -14.57
N TRP A 62 -3.45 -27.99 -15.55
CA TRP A 62 -2.23 -27.79 -16.31
C TRP A 62 -2.17 -26.45 -17.03
N ASP A 63 -3.30 -25.89 -17.46
CA ASP A 63 -3.33 -24.61 -18.16
C ASP A 63 -2.97 -23.44 -17.24
N GLU A 64 -3.27 -23.57 -15.96
CA GLU A 64 -2.84 -22.61 -14.94
C GLU A 64 -1.32 -22.66 -14.72
N TRP A 65 -0.69 -23.83 -14.90
CA TRP A 65 0.74 -24.06 -14.67
C TRP A 65 1.58 -24.12 -15.93
N LYS A 66 0.99 -23.99 -17.11
CA LYS A 66 1.72 -23.67 -18.34
C LYS A 66 2.21 -22.23 -18.27
N ILE A 67 3.29 -22.00 -17.54
CA ILE A 67 4.01 -20.73 -17.60
C ILE A 67 4.55 -20.66 -19.02
N ASN A 68 4.07 -19.70 -19.79
CA ASN A 68 4.37 -19.57 -21.21
C ASN A 68 5.85 -19.76 -21.47
N LYS A 69 6.21 -20.72 -22.29
CA LYS A 69 7.30 -20.53 -23.21
C LYS A 69 7.00 -19.21 -23.92
N SER A 70 7.88 -18.23 -23.70
CA SER A 70 8.03 -16.98 -24.45
C SER A 70 6.87 -16.52 -25.34
N ALA A 71 6.73 -15.26 -25.50
CA ALA A 71 5.96 -14.58 -26.54
C ALA A 71 6.25 -15.06 -27.99
N THR A 72 6.76 -16.26 -28.19
CA THR A 72 7.07 -16.92 -29.46
C THR A 72 6.32 -18.22 -29.70
N ASP A 73 5.47 -18.70 -28.76
CA ASP A 73 4.47 -19.74 -29.12
C ASP A 73 3.20 -19.08 -29.68
N ASN A 74 3.35 -18.43 -30.81
CA ASN A 74 2.32 -18.30 -31.83
C ASN A 74 2.21 -19.64 -32.57
N SER A 75 1.87 -20.72 -31.86
CA SER A 75 1.44 -21.95 -32.48
C SER A 75 -0.06 -21.86 -32.72
N GLY A 76 -0.46 -21.28 -33.87
CA GLY A 76 -1.58 -21.77 -34.64
C GLY A 76 -2.98 -21.48 -34.15
N SER A 77 -3.33 -20.23 -33.86
CA SER A 77 -4.57 -19.66 -34.36
C SER A 77 -4.37 -18.16 -34.58
N ASP A 78 -4.40 -17.73 -35.82
CA ASP A 78 -4.55 -16.32 -36.23
C ASP A 78 -5.92 -15.74 -35.80
N ALA A 79 -6.59 -16.34 -34.84
CA ALA A 79 -7.84 -15.86 -34.34
C ALA A 79 -7.63 -14.57 -33.54
N PRO A 80 -8.31 -13.50 -33.90
CA PRO A 80 -8.21 -12.23 -33.23
C PRO A 80 -8.62 -12.36 -31.75
N ILE A 81 -7.83 -11.76 -30.86
CA ILE A 81 -8.02 -11.87 -29.41
C ILE A 81 -9.09 -10.86 -28.97
N THR A 82 -10.13 -11.34 -28.28
CA THR A 82 -11.16 -10.47 -27.68
C THR A 82 -10.66 -9.81 -26.39
N TRP A 83 -11.32 -8.72 -25.98
CA TRP A 83 -11.01 -8.03 -24.73
C TRP A 83 -11.09 -8.98 -23.52
N GLN A 84 -12.08 -9.86 -23.47
CA GLN A 84 -12.22 -10.84 -22.41
C GLN A 84 -10.98 -11.74 -22.29
N VAL A 85 -10.48 -12.25 -23.41
CA VAL A 85 -9.29 -13.10 -23.45
C VAL A 85 -8.04 -12.31 -23.04
N ALA A 86 -7.89 -11.09 -23.56
CA ALA A 86 -6.75 -10.20 -23.23
C ALA A 86 -6.73 -9.83 -21.74
N ILE A 87 -7.89 -9.50 -21.16
CA ILE A 87 -8.02 -9.20 -19.73
C ILE A 87 -7.71 -10.44 -18.88
N ARG A 88 -8.14 -11.62 -19.28
CA ARG A 88 -7.80 -12.88 -18.61
C ARG A 88 -6.30 -13.17 -18.65
N LYS A 89 -5.65 -12.94 -19.79
CA LYS A 89 -4.18 -13.01 -19.91
C LYS A 89 -3.48 -11.99 -18.99
N LEU A 90 -4.01 -10.77 -18.92
CA LEU A 90 -3.47 -9.71 -18.04
C LEU A 90 -3.62 -10.07 -16.56
N HIS A 91 -4.80 -10.57 -16.15
CA HIS A 91 -5.02 -11.07 -14.80
C HIS A 91 -3.99 -12.15 -14.45
N ARG A 92 -3.85 -13.14 -15.32
CA ARG A 92 -2.86 -14.20 -15.13
C ARG A 92 -1.43 -13.66 -14.98
N LYS A 93 -1.03 -12.71 -15.84
CA LYS A 93 0.28 -12.06 -15.77
C LYS A 93 0.50 -11.31 -14.44
N LYS A 94 -0.50 -10.56 -13.98
CA LYS A 94 -0.33 -9.68 -12.80
C LYS A 94 -0.62 -10.37 -11.47
N VAL A 95 -1.61 -11.26 -11.41
CA VAL A 95 -2.07 -11.89 -10.17
C VAL A 95 -1.49 -13.29 -10.01
N THR A 96 -1.69 -14.16 -11.01
CA THR A 96 -1.26 -15.55 -10.89
C THR A 96 0.26 -15.68 -10.88
N PHE A 97 0.95 -14.96 -11.75
CA PHE A 97 2.41 -15.00 -11.90
C PHE A 97 3.11 -13.69 -11.45
N GLY A 98 2.36 -12.64 -11.16
CA GLY A 98 2.86 -11.37 -10.67
C GLY A 98 2.74 -11.24 -9.15
N ARG A 99 3.03 -10.03 -8.66
CA ARG A 99 2.95 -9.68 -7.23
C ARG A 99 1.66 -8.96 -6.86
N CYS A 100 0.67 -8.91 -7.76
CA CYS A 100 -0.60 -8.25 -7.51
C CYS A 100 -1.51 -9.17 -6.70
N ALA A 101 -1.95 -8.73 -5.53
CA ALA A 101 -2.97 -9.44 -4.77
C ALA A 101 -4.33 -9.37 -5.49
N GLU A 102 -5.18 -10.39 -5.34
CA GLU A 102 -6.51 -10.45 -5.92
C GLU A 102 -7.37 -9.24 -5.55
N THR A 103 -7.33 -8.83 -4.28
CA THR A 103 -8.01 -7.61 -3.81
C THR A 103 -7.53 -6.35 -4.54
N SER A 104 -6.21 -6.24 -4.79
CA SER A 104 -5.64 -5.11 -5.56
C SER A 104 -6.06 -5.17 -7.03
N TRP A 105 -6.19 -6.36 -7.62
CA TRP A 105 -6.72 -6.54 -8.96
C TRP A 105 -8.15 -6.01 -9.07
N HIS A 106 -9.04 -6.45 -8.18
CA HIS A 106 -10.43 -6.01 -8.19
C HIS A 106 -10.59 -4.50 -8.00
N VAL A 107 -9.86 -3.92 -7.02
CA VAL A 107 -9.98 -2.49 -6.71
C VAL A 107 -9.32 -1.60 -7.78
N ASN A 108 -8.12 -2.00 -8.25
CA ASN A 108 -7.32 -1.11 -9.09
C ASN A 108 -7.46 -1.36 -10.60
N TYR A 109 -7.86 -2.55 -11.02
CA TYR A 109 -7.90 -2.91 -12.44
C TYR A 109 -9.32 -3.19 -12.92
N MET A 110 -10.08 -4.04 -12.25
CA MET A 110 -11.41 -4.42 -12.70
C MET A 110 -12.41 -3.27 -12.73
N GLY A 111 -12.27 -2.27 -11.86
CA GLY A 111 -13.11 -1.06 -11.90
C GLY A 111 -13.12 -0.37 -13.26
N THR A 112 -12.00 -0.41 -13.99
CA THR A 112 -11.85 0.17 -15.32
C THR A 112 -12.06 -0.88 -16.41
N LEU A 113 -11.47 -2.07 -16.25
CA LEU A 113 -11.50 -3.11 -17.29
C LEU A 113 -12.89 -3.69 -17.53
N LYS A 114 -13.77 -3.71 -16.54
CA LYS A 114 -15.17 -4.17 -16.71
C LYS A 114 -16.00 -3.32 -17.69
N LEU A 115 -15.51 -2.13 -18.04
CA LEU A 115 -16.16 -1.23 -18.99
C LEU A 115 -15.73 -1.48 -20.44
N MET A 116 -14.80 -2.41 -20.66
CA MET A 116 -14.34 -2.77 -22.00
C MET A 116 -15.39 -3.64 -22.73
N PRO A 117 -15.48 -3.55 -24.05
CA PRO A 117 -16.39 -4.37 -24.86
C PRO A 117 -15.88 -5.82 -24.92
N MET A 118 -16.24 -6.64 -23.96
CA MET A 118 -15.64 -7.94 -23.64
C MET A 118 -15.59 -8.90 -24.82
N GLU A 119 -16.64 -8.93 -25.65
CA GLU A 119 -16.79 -9.86 -26.78
C GLU A 119 -16.15 -9.36 -28.07
N GLU A 120 -15.78 -8.06 -28.12
CA GLU A 120 -15.16 -7.48 -29.29
C GLU A 120 -13.65 -7.81 -29.34
N VAL A 121 -13.12 -7.79 -30.57
CA VAL A 121 -11.69 -7.98 -30.83
C VAL A 121 -10.91 -6.75 -30.38
N VAL A 122 -9.73 -6.97 -29.78
CA VAL A 122 -8.79 -5.90 -29.47
C VAL A 122 -8.14 -5.45 -30.78
N THR A 123 -8.32 -4.18 -31.12
CA THR A 123 -7.63 -3.51 -32.25
C THR A 123 -6.98 -2.22 -31.78
N THR A 124 -6.11 -1.64 -32.59
CA THR A 124 -5.50 -0.33 -32.30
C THR A 124 -6.55 0.75 -32.12
N GLU A 125 -7.56 0.78 -33.02
CA GLU A 125 -8.67 1.73 -33.00
C GLU A 125 -9.55 1.53 -31.77
N ALA A 126 -9.82 0.28 -31.39
CA ALA A 126 -10.57 -0.04 -30.17
C ALA A 126 -9.82 0.43 -28.91
N ILE A 127 -8.49 0.29 -28.84
CA ILE A 127 -7.66 0.80 -27.75
C ILE A 127 -7.73 2.33 -27.70
N GLU A 128 -7.58 3.00 -28.83
CA GLU A 128 -7.65 4.46 -28.93
C GLU A 128 -9.01 4.99 -28.50
N ALA A 129 -10.08 4.36 -28.95
CA ALA A 129 -11.46 4.70 -28.56
C ALA A 129 -11.67 4.60 -27.03
N GLN A 130 -11.03 3.65 -26.35
CA GLN A 130 -11.11 3.58 -24.88
C GLN A 130 -10.32 4.70 -24.21
N LEU A 131 -9.18 5.11 -24.75
CA LEU A 131 -8.39 6.22 -24.22
C LEU A 131 -9.12 7.56 -24.35
N THR A 132 -9.78 7.81 -25.48
CA THR A 132 -10.50 9.07 -25.75
C THR A 132 -11.70 9.30 -24.83
N ARG A 133 -12.19 8.28 -24.12
CA ARG A 133 -13.28 8.41 -23.14
C ARG A 133 -12.86 9.15 -21.86
N TYR A 134 -11.57 9.36 -21.65
CA TYR A 134 -11.03 9.94 -20.42
C TYR A 134 -10.23 11.20 -20.71
N VAL A 135 -10.35 12.17 -19.83
CA VAL A 135 -9.59 13.41 -19.93
C VAL A 135 -8.10 13.11 -19.79
N ARG A 136 -7.32 13.55 -20.79
CA ARG A 136 -5.88 13.36 -20.85
C ARG A 136 -5.20 13.99 -19.63
N ASP A 137 -4.04 13.43 -19.24
CA ASP A 137 -3.23 13.91 -18.12
C ASP A 137 -3.91 13.87 -16.74
N THR A 138 -4.99 13.10 -16.60
CA THR A 138 -5.57 12.71 -15.31
C THR A 138 -4.95 11.40 -14.81
N TYR A 139 -5.05 11.14 -13.49
CA TYR A 139 -4.63 9.87 -12.90
C TYR A 139 -5.32 8.66 -13.52
N THR A 140 -6.63 8.79 -13.80
CA THR A 140 -7.43 7.73 -14.42
C THR A 140 -6.95 7.43 -15.83
N TYR A 141 -6.69 8.48 -16.64
CA TYR A 141 -6.14 8.32 -17.98
C TYR A 141 -4.76 7.63 -17.94
N LYS A 142 -3.85 8.11 -17.09
CA LYS A 142 -2.53 7.51 -16.94
C LYS A 142 -2.59 6.03 -16.57
N LYS A 143 -3.47 5.68 -15.64
CA LYS A 143 -3.70 4.29 -15.23
C LYS A 143 -4.21 3.44 -16.37
N LEU A 144 -5.23 3.93 -17.10
CA LEU A 144 -5.80 3.28 -18.26
C LEU A 144 -4.77 3.10 -19.37
N TYR A 145 -3.98 4.12 -19.67
CA TYR A 145 -2.91 4.09 -20.67
C TYR A 145 -1.98 2.89 -20.47
N TYR A 146 -1.45 2.71 -19.27
CA TYR A 146 -0.54 1.59 -18.97
C TYR A 146 -1.25 0.23 -18.99
N LEU A 147 -2.52 0.17 -18.59
CA LEU A 147 -3.32 -1.05 -18.70
C LEU A 147 -3.53 -1.46 -20.16
N LEU A 148 -3.92 -0.52 -21.01
CA LEU A 148 -4.16 -0.77 -22.42
C LEU A 148 -2.85 -1.08 -23.17
N LYS A 149 -1.74 -0.49 -22.76
CA LYS A 149 -0.42 -0.85 -23.28
C LYS A 149 -0.04 -2.30 -22.94
N ASP A 150 -0.32 -2.77 -21.73
CA ASP A 150 -0.15 -4.18 -21.38
C ASP A 150 -1.07 -5.09 -22.21
N ILE A 151 -2.34 -4.68 -22.44
CA ILE A 151 -3.32 -5.42 -23.27
C ILE A 151 -2.88 -5.49 -24.71
N SER A 152 -2.45 -4.37 -25.32
CA SER A 152 -1.87 -4.30 -26.65
C SER A 152 -0.76 -5.33 -26.83
N THR A 153 0.22 -5.34 -25.91
CA THR A 153 1.33 -6.30 -25.91
C THR A 153 0.84 -7.76 -25.82
N LEU A 154 -0.16 -8.04 -24.97
CA LEU A 154 -0.69 -9.40 -24.77
C LEU A 154 -1.57 -9.88 -25.95
N SER A 155 -2.12 -8.96 -26.72
CA SER A 155 -2.96 -9.24 -27.88
C SER A 155 -2.17 -9.24 -29.19
N GLY A 156 -0.89 -8.84 -29.16
CA GLY A 156 -0.07 -8.70 -30.38
C GLY A 156 -0.51 -7.54 -31.30
N VAL A 157 -1.32 -6.60 -30.78
CA VAL A 157 -1.87 -5.47 -31.53
C VAL A 157 -0.99 -4.24 -31.27
N PRO A 158 -0.64 -3.43 -32.29
CA PRO A 158 0.09 -2.19 -32.11
C PRO A 158 -0.63 -1.24 -31.14
N PHE A 159 0.13 -0.58 -30.26
CA PHE A 159 -0.43 0.46 -29.41
C PHE A 159 -0.57 1.77 -30.23
N PRO A 160 -1.69 2.52 -30.11
CA PRO A 160 -1.87 3.76 -30.86
C PRO A 160 -0.78 4.78 -30.53
N GLU A 161 -0.41 5.61 -31.52
CA GLU A 161 0.58 6.67 -31.38
C GLU A 161 0.03 7.85 -30.57
N VAL A 162 -0.14 7.61 -29.28
CA VAL A 162 -0.57 8.64 -28.33
C VAL A 162 0.57 8.98 -27.39
N GLY A 163 0.77 10.25 -27.10
CA GLY A 163 1.81 10.70 -26.22
C GLY A 163 1.69 10.12 -24.80
N ILE A 164 2.82 9.93 -24.12
CA ILE A 164 2.85 9.46 -22.72
C ILE A 164 2.12 10.46 -21.82
N PRO A 165 1.23 10.00 -20.92
CA PRO A 165 0.51 10.88 -19.99
C PRO A 165 1.44 11.67 -19.10
N LEU A 166 1.30 13.00 -19.08
CA LEU A 166 2.12 13.92 -18.25
C LEU A 166 1.57 14.09 -16.83
N TYR A 167 0.60 13.27 -16.42
CA TYR A 167 0.04 13.37 -15.09
C TYR A 167 1.12 13.32 -14.01
N SER A 168 1.23 14.39 -13.26
CA SER A 168 1.92 14.43 -11.98
C SER A 168 0.88 14.52 -10.85
N ARG A 169 1.20 13.91 -9.70
CA ARG A 169 0.34 14.05 -8.53
C ARG A 169 0.23 15.53 -8.19
N SER A 170 -0.99 16.04 -8.07
CA SER A 170 -1.20 17.44 -7.66
C SER A 170 -0.36 17.76 -6.43
N THR A 171 0.41 18.85 -6.52
CA THR A 171 1.19 19.41 -5.42
C THR A 171 0.35 20.38 -4.59
N SER A 172 -0.99 20.43 -4.79
CA SER A 172 -1.86 21.28 -3.98
C SER A 172 -1.66 20.98 -2.49
N VAL A 173 -1.31 22.01 -1.75
CA VAL A 173 -1.23 21.95 -0.29
C VAL A 173 -2.67 21.90 0.21
N TYR A 174 -3.09 20.77 0.75
CA TYR A 174 -4.36 20.73 1.48
C TYR A 174 -4.16 21.45 2.80
N GLU A 175 -5.11 22.29 3.18
CA GLU A 175 -5.13 22.84 4.54
C GLU A 175 -5.21 21.70 5.54
N ILE A 176 -4.32 21.75 6.52
CA ILE A 176 -4.36 20.84 7.66
C ILE A 176 -5.24 21.51 8.72
N PRO A 177 -6.25 20.80 9.29
CA PRO A 177 -7.03 21.35 10.38
C PRO A 177 -6.12 21.69 11.56
N ASP A 178 -6.34 22.85 12.17
CA ASP A 178 -5.65 23.25 13.38
C ASP A 178 -6.05 22.39 14.58
N ASP A 179 -5.36 22.56 15.69
CA ASP A 179 -5.53 21.72 16.88
C ASP A 179 -6.91 21.88 17.50
N GLN A 180 -7.42 23.12 17.58
CA GLN A 180 -8.72 23.38 18.16
C GLN A 180 -9.84 22.73 17.34
N LEU A 181 -9.77 22.86 16.02
CA LEU A 181 -10.73 22.24 15.12
C LEU A 181 -10.72 20.71 15.24
N ILE A 182 -9.53 20.11 15.40
CA ILE A 182 -9.42 18.65 15.60
C ILE A 182 -10.00 18.25 16.94
N ILE A 183 -9.70 18.98 18.01
CA ILE A 183 -10.24 18.71 19.34
C ILE A 183 -11.77 18.79 19.31
N ASP A 184 -12.31 19.87 18.75
CA ASP A 184 -13.76 20.05 18.62
C ASP A 184 -14.40 18.94 17.78
N TRP A 185 -13.78 18.58 16.66
CA TRP A 185 -14.27 17.49 15.82
C TRP A 185 -14.34 16.16 16.58
N VAL A 186 -13.24 15.79 17.25
CA VAL A 186 -13.16 14.53 17.98
C VAL A 186 -14.17 14.52 19.13
N LEU A 187 -14.20 15.55 19.98
CA LEU A 187 -15.05 15.62 21.17
C LEU A 187 -16.54 15.70 20.83
N ASN A 188 -16.92 16.35 19.74
CA ASN A 188 -18.32 16.43 19.29
C ASN A 188 -18.76 15.21 18.47
N SER A 189 -17.88 14.25 18.26
CA SER A 189 -18.25 12.99 17.60
C SER A 189 -18.86 12.00 18.60
N PRO A 190 -19.97 11.32 18.26
CA PRO A 190 -20.52 10.28 19.11
C PRO A 190 -19.64 9.03 19.11
N GLU A 191 -19.70 8.22 20.18
CA GLU A 191 -19.08 6.90 20.17
C GLU A 191 -19.77 5.96 19.14
N PRO A 192 -19.02 5.07 18.53
CA PRO A 192 -17.57 4.83 18.66
C PRO A 192 -16.68 5.72 17.76
N TYR A 193 -17.24 6.67 17.01
CA TYR A 193 -16.51 7.53 16.08
C TYR A 193 -15.48 8.43 16.75
N ARG A 194 -15.80 8.94 17.96
CA ARG A 194 -14.88 9.77 18.75
C ARG A 194 -13.58 9.03 18.99
N TRP A 195 -13.64 7.80 19.44
CA TRP A 195 -12.46 6.97 19.69
C TRP A 195 -11.63 6.78 18.41
N TYR A 196 -12.26 6.45 17.27
CA TYR A 196 -11.56 6.25 16.00
C TYR A 196 -10.92 7.54 15.47
N PHE A 197 -11.61 8.66 15.49
CA PHE A 197 -11.04 9.94 15.10
C PHE A 197 -9.91 10.35 16.05
N GLY A 198 -10.08 10.14 17.35
CA GLY A 198 -9.05 10.38 18.35
C GLY A 198 -7.78 9.56 18.09
N MET A 199 -7.92 8.27 17.77
CA MET A 199 -6.78 7.41 17.40
C MET A 199 -6.06 7.89 16.13
N MET A 200 -6.81 8.37 15.15
CA MET A 200 -6.21 8.97 13.95
C MET A 200 -5.51 10.30 14.25
N ALA A 201 -6.08 11.12 15.11
CA ALA A 201 -5.55 12.43 15.48
C ALA A 201 -4.30 12.31 16.37
N ALA A 202 -4.38 11.52 17.44
CA ALA A 202 -3.31 11.40 18.43
C ALA A 202 -2.13 10.53 17.95
N TYR A 203 -2.39 9.47 17.17
CA TYR A 203 -1.37 8.49 16.77
C TYR A 203 -1.16 8.39 15.25
N GLY A 204 -1.90 9.14 14.46
CA GLY A 204 -1.76 9.14 13.01
C GLY A 204 -2.03 7.78 12.34
N LEU A 205 -2.82 6.91 12.95
CA LEU A 205 -3.12 5.59 12.43
C LEU A 205 -3.92 5.65 11.13
N ARG A 206 -3.73 4.64 10.28
CA ARG A 206 -4.65 4.43 9.16
C ARG A 206 -5.96 3.85 9.68
N PRO A 207 -7.11 4.15 9.05
CA PRO A 207 -8.41 3.67 9.53
C PRO A 207 -8.46 2.16 9.83
N HIS A 208 -7.90 1.32 8.96
CA HIS A 208 -7.89 -0.13 9.14
C HIS A 208 -6.91 -0.63 10.22
N GLU A 209 -5.89 0.16 10.57
CA GLU A 209 -4.93 -0.21 11.62
C GLU A 209 -5.54 -0.09 13.02
N ILE A 210 -6.58 0.77 13.17
CA ILE A 210 -7.21 1.04 14.46
C ILE A 210 -7.92 -0.20 15.01
N ASP A 211 -8.55 -0.99 14.14
CA ASP A 211 -9.26 -2.19 14.54
C ASP A 211 -8.32 -3.26 15.16
N GLU A 212 -7.06 -3.29 14.74
CA GLU A 212 -6.08 -4.32 15.11
C GLU A 212 -5.00 -3.86 16.09
N CYS A 213 -4.90 -2.55 16.37
CA CYS A 213 -3.86 -2.00 17.22
C CYS A 213 -4.05 -2.36 18.70
N LYS A 214 -2.95 -2.36 19.45
CA LYS A 214 -2.94 -2.54 20.91
C LYS A 214 -2.37 -1.30 21.58
N MET A 215 -2.98 -0.88 22.68
CA MET A 215 -2.47 0.20 23.52
C MET A 215 -1.58 -0.40 24.61
N VAL A 216 -0.46 0.25 24.88
CA VAL A 216 0.55 -0.18 25.85
C VAL A 216 1.10 1.03 26.59
N GLU A 217 1.12 0.99 27.91
CA GLU A 217 1.78 2.01 28.72
C GLU A 217 3.28 1.75 28.80
N SER A 218 4.07 2.79 28.60
CA SER A 218 5.52 2.75 28.75
C SER A 218 6.06 4.14 29.08
N ASN A 219 6.85 4.26 30.15
CA ASN A 219 7.43 5.54 30.61
C ASN A 219 6.38 6.65 30.75
N ASP A 220 5.29 6.35 31.42
CA ASP A 220 4.14 7.26 31.66
C ASP A 220 3.44 7.77 30.36
N LEU A 221 3.77 7.20 29.22
CA LEU A 221 3.15 7.48 27.94
C LEU A 221 2.28 6.31 27.48
N LEU A 222 1.12 6.63 26.97
CA LEU A 222 0.26 5.66 26.29
C LEU A 222 0.71 5.50 24.84
N LEU A 223 1.31 4.36 24.52
CA LEU A 223 1.81 4.02 23.19
C LEU A 223 0.81 3.13 22.44
N VAL A 224 0.92 3.09 21.11
CA VAL A 224 0.12 2.20 20.26
C VAL A 224 1.02 1.28 19.44
N GLN A 225 0.78 -0.02 19.56
CA GLN A 225 1.43 -1.05 18.75
C GLN A 225 0.55 -1.43 17.56
N VAL A 226 1.08 -1.29 16.36
CA VAL A 226 0.45 -1.72 15.11
C VAL A 226 1.05 -3.07 14.72
N PRO A 227 0.22 -4.12 14.50
CA PRO A 227 0.73 -5.47 14.24
C PRO A 227 1.38 -5.62 12.87
N ASP A 228 2.20 -6.67 12.71
CA ASP A 228 2.95 -6.96 11.48
C ASP A 228 2.07 -7.36 10.28
N LYS A 229 0.81 -7.67 10.50
CA LYS A 229 -0.15 -8.02 9.43
C LYS A 229 -0.42 -6.87 8.46
N THR A 230 -0.04 -5.64 8.84
CA THR A 230 -0.23 -4.47 7.98
C THR A 230 0.85 -4.40 6.89
N LYS A 231 0.53 -3.77 5.77
CA LYS A 231 1.45 -3.58 4.64
C LYS A 231 2.81 -2.98 5.04
N THR A 232 2.86 -2.29 6.17
CA THR A 232 4.02 -1.53 6.65
C THR A 232 4.78 -2.19 7.79
N GLY A 233 4.37 -3.40 8.19
CA GLY A 233 5.00 -4.15 9.26
C GLY A 233 4.68 -3.63 10.67
N TYR A 234 5.26 -4.30 11.67
CA TYR A 234 5.15 -3.93 13.08
C TYR A 234 5.78 -2.56 13.35
N ARG A 235 5.10 -1.74 14.14
CA ARG A 235 5.65 -0.51 14.67
C ARG A 235 4.96 -0.09 15.96
N THR A 236 5.69 0.64 16.80
CA THR A 236 5.13 1.35 17.95
C THR A 236 5.02 2.83 17.62
N VAL A 237 3.89 3.43 17.96
CA VAL A 237 3.58 4.83 17.66
C VAL A 237 3.38 5.59 18.96
N ILE A 238 3.95 6.80 19.04
CA ILE A 238 3.79 7.73 20.15
C ILE A 238 2.64 8.69 19.88
N PRO A 239 1.98 9.28 20.89
CA PRO A 239 1.03 10.36 20.68
C PRO A 239 1.75 11.63 20.21
N CYS A 240 1.10 12.45 19.38
CA CYS A 240 1.66 13.74 18.97
C CYS A 240 1.51 14.82 20.05
N SER A 241 0.68 14.60 21.04
CA SER A 241 0.53 15.41 22.25
C SER A 241 0.23 14.48 23.41
N GLU A 242 0.91 14.67 24.54
CA GLU A 242 0.76 13.82 25.74
C GLU A 242 -0.65 13.87 26.32
N ASP A 243 -1.34 15.00 26.18
CA ASP A 243 -2.68 15.20 26.74
C ASP A 243 -3.79 14.56 25.90
N TRP A 244 -3.60 14.36 24.58
CA TRP A 244 -4.66 13.92 23.68
C TRP A 244 -5.19 12.52 23.97
N PRO A 245 -4.38 11.54 24.38
CA PRO A 245 -4.92 10.23 24.79
C PRO A 245 -5.91 10.31 25.94
N THR A 246 -5.66 11.16 26.93
CA THR A 246 -6.56 11.41 28.06
C THR A 246 -7.76 12.26 27.65
N LEU A 247 -7.53 13.36 26.93
CA LEU A 247 -8.58 14.26 26.45
C LEU A 247 -9.65 13.52 25.61
N PHE A 248 -9.20 12.62 24.72
CA PHE A 248 -10.08 11.85 23.86
C PHE A 248 -10.56 10.53 24.47
N ARG A 249 -10.16 10.21 25.71
CA ARG A 249 -10.48 8.96 26.43
C ARG A 249 -10.07 7.71 25.64
N LEU A 250 -8.87 7.69 25.11
CA LEU A 250 -8.44 6.63 24.21
C LEU A 250 -8.17 5.29 24.91
N THR A 251 -8.01 5.28 26.24
CA THR A 251 -7.94 4.07 27.07
C THR A 251 -9.26 3.30 27.08
N GLU A 252 -10.37 3.99 26.89
CA GLU A 252 -11.71 3.40 26.84
C GLU A 252 -12.00 2.90 25.41
N ARG A 253 -11.42 1.75 25.07
CA ARG A 253 -11.55 1.22 23.70
C ARG A 253 -13.01 0.96 23.35
N THR A 254 -13.43 1.54 22.23
CA THR A 254 -14.73 1.25 21.61
C THR A 254 -14.53 0.56 20.26
N THR A 255 -15.50 -0.23 19.84
CA THR A 255 -15.47 -0.95 18.58
C THR A 255 -16.55 -0.45 17.63
N ARG A 256 -16.24 -0.36 16.36
CA ARG A 256 -17.25 -0.07 15.34
C ARG A 256 -18.24 -1.22 15.22
N PRO A 257 -19.49 -0.96 14.88
CA PRO A 257 -20.45 -2.02 14.59
C PRO A 257 -19.97 -2.92 13.44
N GLU A 258 -20.27 -4.20 13.54
CA GLU A 258 -20.06 -5.11 12.42
C GLU A 258 -20.81 -4.59 11.19
N SER A 259 -20.10 -4.54 10.07
CA SER A 259 -20.69 -4.17 8.80
C SER A 259 -20.87 -5.45 7.98
N GLY A 260 -21.97 -5.57 7.24
CA GLY A 260 -22.15 -6.67 6.28
C GLY A 260 -21.18 -6.63 5.09
N ARG A 261 -20.11 -5.82 5.18
CA ARG A 261 -19.01 -5.78 4.22
C ARG A 261 -17.92 -6.74 4.66
N ASP A 262 -17.22 -7.28 3.66
CA ASP A 262 -16.04 -8.11 3.86
C ASP A 262 -15.09 -7.45 4.87
N PRO A 263 -14.82 -8.08 6.02
CA PRO A 263 -13.95 -7.54 7.06
C PRO A 263 -12.51 -7.37 6.57
N ASP A 264 -12.07 -8.14 5.57
CA ASP A 264 -10.72 -8.07 4.99
C ASP A 264 -10.52 -6.85 4.07
N ARG A 265 -11.56 -6.09 3.79
CA ARG A 265 -11.46 -4.85 3.01
C ARG A 265 -10.91 -3.71 3.85
N ASN A 266 -9.69 -3.31 3.57
CA ASN A 266 -9.00 -2.18 4.21
C ASN A 266 -9.75 -0.83 4.12
N ASP A 267 -10.73 -0.69 3.22
CA ASP A 267 -11.52 0.53 3.05
C ASP A 267 -12.78 0.59 3.94
N THR A 268 -13.17 -0.52 4.59
CA THR A 268 -14.42 -0.60 5.36
C THR A 268 -14.49 0.45 6.47
N THR A 269 -13.48 0.54 7.31
CA THR A 269 -13.39 1.53 8.38
C THR A 269 -13.31 2.96 7.83
N SER A 270 -12.56 3.17 6.75
CA SER A 270 -12.46 4.47 6.09
C SER A 270 -13.81 4.96 5.54
N VAL A 271 -14.59 4.08 4.90
CA VAL A 271 -15.93 4.42 4.40
C VAL A 271 -16.88 4.75 5.54
N TRP A 272 -16.83 3.99 6.62
CA TRP A 272 -17.65 4.20 7.80
C TRP A 272 -17.36 5.57 8.45
N LEU A 273 -16.10 5.91 8.66
CA LEU A 273 -15.67 7.22 9.19
C LEU A 273 -16.08 8.38 8.27
N ASN A 274 -15.92 8.22 6.94
CA ASN A 274 -16.33 9.25 5.98
C ASN A 274 -17.84 9.52 6.00
N ARG A 275 -18.68 8.52 6.25
CA ARG A 275 -20.13 8.69 6.40
C ARG A 275 -20.47 9.56 7.61
N MET A 276 -19.80 9.34 8.77
CA MET A 276 -19.99 10.16 9.95
C MET A 276 -19.52 11.59 9.71
N ARG A 277 -18.32 11.77 9.15
CA ARG A 277 -17.80 13.08 8.75
C ARG A 277 -18.80 13.87 7.90
N SER A 278 -19.43 13.20 6.92
CA SER A 278 -20.44 13.83 6.07
C SER A 278 -21.70 14.23 6.84
N LYS A 279 -22.16 13.42 7.81
CA LYS A 279 -23.29 13.76 8.70
C LYS A 279 -22.96 14.97 9.57
N GLN A 280 -21.75 15.07 10.07
CA GLN A 280 -21.28 16.19 10.88
C GLN A 280 -20.95 17.44 10.05
N LYS A 281 -21.02 17.36 8.71
CA LYS A 281 -20.67 18.46 7.78
C LYS A 281 -19.23 18.96 7.94
N ILE A 282 -18.33 18.13 8.41
CA ILE A 282 -16.90 18.47 8.52
C ILE A 282 -16.29 18.53 7.13
N ALA A 283 -15.62 19.65 6.80
CA ALA A 283 -15.01 19.88 5.49
C ALA A 283 -13.84 18.91 5.21
N TYR A 284 -13.05 18.61 6.23
CA TYR A 284 -11.87 17.76 6.11
C TYR A 284 -12.22 16.28 6.07
N LYS A 285 -11.49 15.51 5.24
CA LYS A 285 -11.60 14.04 5.24
C LYS A 285 -10.92 13.45 6.49
N PRO A 286 -11.39 12.32 7.05
CA PRO A 286 -10.76 11.70 8.23
C PRO A 286 -9.26 11.47 8.07
N TYR A 287 -8.80 11.15 6.86
CA TYR A 287 -7.37 10.93 6.58
C TYR A 287 -6.52 12.18 6.81
N MET A 288 -7.12 13.39 6.83
CA MET A 288 -6.42 14.64 7.18
C MET A 288 -5.94 14.66 8.62
N LEU A 289 -6.60 13.95 9.54
CA LEU A 289 -6.12 13.77 10.91
C LEU A 289 -4.73 13.12 10.96
N ARG A 290 -4.51 12.13 10.10
CA ARG A 290 -3.19 11.50 9.98
C ARG A 290 -2.15 12.44 9.34
N HIS A 291 -2.54 13.28 8.39
CA HIS A 291 -1.66 14.31 7.85
C HIS A 291 -1.31 15.37 8.89
N ALA A 292 -2.30 15.74 9.70
CA ALA A 292 -2.10 16.66 10.81
C ALA A 292 -1.16 16.10 11.88
N TYR A 293 -1.29 14.81 12.22
CA TYR A 293 -0.33 14.11 13.09
C TYR A 293 1.10 14.23 12.55
N ALA A 294 1.33 13.93 11.28
CA ALA A 294 2.66 14.00 10.68
C ALA A 294 3.25 15.42 10.71
N ALA A 295 2.42 16.45 10.48
CA ALA A 295 2.85 17.84 10.56
C ALA A 295 3.19 18.24 12.00
N ARG A 296 2.45 17.71 13.00
CA ARG A 296 2.74 17.95 14.43
C ARG A 296 4.02 17.29 14.88
N LEU A 297 4.25 16.04 14.49
CA LEU A 297 5.53 15.37 14.80
C LEU A 297 6.72 16.22 14.37
N TRP A 298 6.60 16.89 13.22
CA TRP A 298 7.64 17.79 12.74
C TRP A 298 7.72 19.08 13.57
N ARG A 299 6.58 19.69 13.88
CA ARG A 299 6.51 20.97 14.60
C ARG A 299 6.92 20.85 16.06
N GLU A 300 6.44 19.80 16.74
CA GLU A 300 6.60 19.58 18.19
C GLU A 300 7.89 18.79 18.51
N GLY A 301 8.25 17.82 17.67
CA GLY A 301 9.49 17.04 17.81
C GLY A 301 10.76 17.84 17.53
N GLY A 302 10.61 19.03 16.92
CA GLY A 302 11.73 19.92 16.63
C GLY A 302 12.85 19.24 15.84
N SER A 303 14.08 19.64 16.12
CA SER A 303 15.28 19.09 15.46
C SER A 303 15.70 17.72 15.99
N GLU A 304 15.08 17.21 17.05
CA GLU A 304 15.43 15.91 17.66
C GLU A 304 14.69 14.74 17.00
N LEU A 305 13.50 14.98 16.44
CA LEU A 305 12.78 13.98 15.68
C LEU A 305 13.23 13.97 14.22
N THR A 306 14.08 13.00 13.89
CA THR A 306 14.58 12.88 12.51
C THR A 306 13.45 12.46 11.54
N ILE A 307 13.62 12.83 10.26
CA ILE A 307 12.67 12.44 9.19
C ILE A 307 12.52 10.91 9.11
N ASP A 308 13.61 10.17 9.34
CA ASP A 308 13.59 8.70 9.37
C ASP A 308 12.71 8.18 10.53
N THR A 309 12.84 8.77 11.71
CA THR A 309 12.00 8.41 12.87
C THR A 309 10.53 8.73 12.61
N ALA A 310 10.22 9.93 12.11
CA ALA A 310 8.85 10.31 11.76
C ALA A 310 8.26 9.38 10.68
N ALA A 311 9.03 9.01 9.66
CA ALA A 311 8.62 8.06 8.63
C ALA A 311 8.33 6.67 9.21
N LYS A 312 9.17 6.17 10.13
CA LYS A 312 8.97 4.89 10.83
C LYS A 312 7.72 4.90 11.70
N LEU A 313 7.50 5.95 12.50
CA LEU A 313 6.28 6.11 13.29
C LEU A 313 5.02 6.08 12.40
N MET A 314 5.09 6.70 11.24
CA MET A 314 4.00 6.71 10.26
C MET A 314 3.89 5.42 9.43
N GLY A 315 4.87 4.51 9.48
CA GLY A 315 4.91 3.33 8.61
C GLY A 315 5.02 3.73 7.14
N HIS A 316 5.94 4.66 6.82
CA HIS A 316 6.28 5.09 5.46
C HIS A 316 7.75 4.82 5.19
N SER A 317 8.12 4.74 3.90
CA SER A 317 9.51 4.97 3.53
C SER A 317 9.86 6.46 3.71
N VAL A 318 11.13 6.77 3.94
CA VAL A 318 11.59 8.17 4.02
C VAL A 318 11.21 8.94 2.75
N LYS A 319 11.35 8.32 1.58
CA LYS A 319 10.96 8.93 0.30
C LYS A 319 9.47 9.29 0.27
N GLU A 320 8.59 8.35 0.64
CA GLU A 320 7.14 8.58 0.66
C GLU A 320 6.76 9.66 1.69
N HIS A 321 7.43 9.65 2.84
CA HIS A 321 7.22 10.66 3.87
C HIS A 321 7.60 12.05 3.36
N MET A 322 8.78 12.20 2.76
CA MET A 322 9.24 13.46 2.17
C MET A 322 8.31 13.96 1.06
N GLU A 323 7.95 13.10 0.09
CA GLU A 323 7.06 13.46 -1.01
C GLU A 323 5.66 13.89 -0.54
N THR A 324 5.18 13.29 0.56
CA THR A 324 3.85 13.58 1.09
C THR A 324 3.83 14.81 1.98
N TYR A 325 4.80 14.96 2.88
CA TYR A 325 4.72 15.93 3.99
C TYR A 325 5.63 17.15 3.83
N ARG A 326 6.65 17.12 2.96
CA ARG A 326 7.53 18.26 2.69
C ARG A 326 6.78 19.57 2.37
N ARG A 327 5.62 19.46 1.74
CA ARG A 327 4.79 20.60 1.34
C ARG A 327 4.16 21.39 2.52
N TRP A 328 4.07 20.77 3.69
CA TRP A 328 3.54 21.39 4.90
C TRP A 328 4.64 21.95 5.82
N ILE A 329 5.89 21.76 5.45
CA ILE A 329 7.03 22.30 6.18
C ILE A 329 7.33 23.66 5.59
N ASP A 330 7.07 24.72 6.36
CA ASP A 330 7.46 26.08 6.00
C ASP A 330 9.00 26.16 5.94
N PRO A 331 9.60 26.61 4.82
CA PRO A 331 11.05 26.81 4.73
C PRO A 331 11.61 27.69 5.84
N ASN A 332 10.84 28.67 6.30
CA ASN A 332 11.25 29.56 7.42
C ASN A 332 11.29 28.78 8.74
N GLN A 333 10.33 27.87 8.99
CA GLN A 333 10.35 27.02 10.18
C GLN A 333 11.53 26.07 10.18
N ILE A 334 11.94 25.54 9.02
CA ILE A 334 13.16 24.73 8.89
C ILE A 334 14.38 25.55 9.30
N ALA A 335 14.50 26.78 8.82
CA ALA A 335 15.62 27.66 9.15
C ALA A 335 15.67 28.01 10.65
N VAL A 336 14.52 28.32 11.26
CA VAL A 336 14.41 28.59 12.70
C VAL A 336 14.80 27.32 13.50
N ALA A 337 14.26 26.16 13.19
CA ALA A 337 14.59 24.90 13.86
C ALA A 337 16.09 24.57 13.74
N ALA A 338 16.71 24.82 12.58
CA ALA A 338 18.14 24.62 12.37
C ALA A 338 18.98 25.55 13.26
N VAL A 339 18.60 26.83 13.37
CA VAL A 339 19.28 27.81 14.25
C VAL A 339 19.16 27.39 15.71
N GLU A 340 17.98 26.95 16.15
CA GLU A 340 17.77 26.47 17.52
C GLU A 340 18.60 25.21 17.83
N ALA A 341 18.69 24.29 16.89
CA ALA A 341 19.53 23.09 17.02
C ALA A 341 21.02 23.45 17.17
N ILE A 342 21.52 24.41 16.37
CA ILE A 342 22.89 24.92 16.47
C ILE A 342 23.13 25.56 17.86
N ARG A 343 22.18 26.36 18.34
CA ARG A 343 22.27 26.99 19.66
C ARG A 343 22.30 25.98 20.80
N ARG A 344 21.42 24.98 20.77
CA ARG A 344 21.37 23.86 21.75
C ARG A 344 22.68 23.07 21.78
N ASN A 345 23.18 22.72 20.59
CA ASN A 345 24.45 21.98 20.49
C ASN A 345 25.63 22.80 21.02
N LYS A 346 25.63 24.12 20.81
CA LYS A 346 26.65 25.01 21.39
C LYS A 346 26.55 25.06 22.92
N ALA A 347 25.35 25.16 23.49
CA ALA A 347 25.12 25.13 24.93
C ALA A 347 25.59 23.80 25.56
N LYS A 348 25.19 22.66 24.99
CA LYS A 348 25.66 21.34 25.47
C LYS A 348 27.18 21.18 25.43
N LYS A 349 27.86 21.73 24.41
CA LYS A 349 29.32 21.74 24.34
C LYS A 349 29.98 22.60 25.42
N LEU A 350 29.40 23.76 25.70
CA LEU A 350 29.85 24.65 26.77
C LEU A 350 29.71 24.01 28.15
N GLU A 351 28.54 23.44 28.46
CA GLU A 351 28.31 22.70 29.71
C GLU A 351 29.26 21.52 29.89
N ALA A 352 29.52 20.76 28.81
CA ALA A 352 30.47 19.65 28.83
C ALA A 352 31.92 20.12 29.11
N ALA A 353 32.31 21.26 28.52
CA ALA A 353 33.62 21.88 28.74
C ALA A 353 33.75 22.40 30.19
N GLU A 354 32.72 23.03 30.74
CA GLU A 354 32.68 23.51 32.12
C GLU A 354 32.78 22.35 33.15
N ARG A 355 32.05 21.26 32.93
CA ARG A 355 32.13 20.03 33.74
C ARG A 355 33.53 19.40 33.70
N SER A 356 34.15 19.36 32.50
CA SER A 356 35.52 18.86 32.35
C SER A 356 36.54 19.71 33.07
N LEU A 357 36.40 21.05 33.07
CA LEU A 357 37.26 21.96 33.80
C LEU A 357 37.05 21.91 35.32
N ALA A 358 35.80 21.69 35.76
CA ALA A 358 35.50 21.51 37.17
C ALA A 358 36.05 20.19 37.74
N GLY A 359 35.99 19.08 36.96
CA GLY A 359 36.55 17.76 37.35
C GLY A 359 38.08 17.71 37.31
N ALA A 360 38.76 18.61 36.62
CA ALA A 360 40.22 18.69 36.57
C ALA A 360 40.84 19.50 37.75
N LYS A 361 40.00 20.11 38.60
CA LYS A 361 40.44 20.88 39.79
C LYS A 361 40.33 20.13 41.11
N VAL A 362 40.00 18.85 41.09
CA VAL A 362 39.98 17.93 42.20
C VAL A 362 41.13 16.93 42.03
#